data_d700e6631fb8a0c8b29ffcee33dd17c1
#
_entry.id   d700e6631fb8a0c8b29ffcee33dd17c1
#
_cell.length_a   1.000
_cell.length_b   1.000
_cell.length_c   1.000
_cell.angle_alpha   90.00
_cell.angle_beta   90.00
_cell.angle_gamma   90.00
#
_symmetry.space_group_name_H-M   'P 1'
#
loop_
_entity.id
_entity.type
_entity.pdbx_description
1 polymer ?
#
loop_
_entity_poly.entity_id
_entity_poly.type
_entity_poly.pdbx_seq_one_letter_code
_entity_poly.pdbx_strand_id
1 'polypeptide(L)'
;MFAFSTLDTLLAEFDGTNIERLVRISEEWHPNTELLQHLVRFAESGDGHPQVGATWLLKRYQETGAQFPEPLVARLLELLTTVDRWESRMHLLQMLPGLPIPASCADQLKQALLGWTLERNLFVRSWAYSGLHRLASLYPKFRAQIMPLLERAKTEESASVRARLRQLPGLDRDR
;
A
#
# COMPACT_ATOMS: atom_id res chain seq x y z
N MET A 1 14.79 8.25 -22.58
CA MET A 1 15.37 8.41 -21.25
C MET A 1 15.06 9.77 -20.60
N PHE A 2 14.50 10.74 -21.34
CA PHE A 2 14.22 12.11 -20.84
C PHE A 2 12.73 12.42 -20.61
N ALA A 3 11.83 11.48 -20.85
CA ALA A 3 10.39 11.75 -20.80
C ALA A 3 9.85 12.13 -19.40
N PHE A 4 10.53 11.76 -18.31
CA PHE A 4 10.10 11.99 -16.94
C PHE A 4 11.01 12.89 -16.10
N SER A 5 12.02 13.56 -16.70
CA SER A 5 12.97 14.40 -15.96
C SER A 5 12.32 15.53 -15.17
N THR A 6 11.25 16.13 -15.71
CA THR A 6 10.48 17.17 -15.02
C THR A 6 9.74 16.58 -13.80
N LEU A 7 9.13 15.41 -13.96
CA LEU A 7 8.45 14.71 -12.86
C LEU A 7 9.44 14.34 -11.75
N ASP A 8 10.63 13.84 -12.13
CA ASP A 8 11.69 13.49 -11.17
C ASP A 8 12.15 14.70 -10.36
N THR A 9 12.30 15.85 -11.02
CA THR A 9 12.65 17.11 -10.34
C THR A 9 11.53 17.52 -9.37
N LEU A 10 10.27 17.46 -9.80
CA LEU A 10 9.13 17.80 -8.96
C LEU A 10 8.99 16.87 -7.73
N LEU A 11 9.29 15.59 -7.89
CA LEU A 11 9.30 14.62 -6.80
C LEU A 11 10.50 14.82 -5.87
N ALA A 12 11.70 15.07 -6.42
CA ALA A 12 12.90 15.32 -5.63
C ALA A 12 12.79 16.56 -4.73
N GLU A 13 12.01 17.55 -5.15
CA GLU A 13 11.72 18.76 -4.37
C GLU A 13 10.55 18.60 -3.38
N PHE A 14 9.91 17.44 -3.30
CA PHE A 14 8.82 17.22 -2.35
C PHE A 14 9.34 17.13 -0.92
N ASP A 15 8.85 18.01 -0.06
CA ASP A 15 9.30 18.18 1.33
C ASP A 15 8.51 17.35 2.38
N GLY A 16 7.54 16.55 1.93
CA GLY A 16 6.68 15.74 2.79
C GLY A 16 5.42 16.45 3.30
N THR A 17 5.23 17.73 3.01
CA THR A 17 4.10 18.53 3.55
C THR A 17 3.16 19.06 2.48
N ASN A 18 3.67 19.46 1.32
CA ASN A 18 2.89 20.10 0.26
C ASN A 18 2.13 19.08 -0.61
N ILE A 19 1.05 18.52 -0.07
CA ILE A 19 0.20 17.55 -0.78
C ILE A 19 -0.49 18.18 -2.00
N GLU A 20 -0.81 19.45 -1.98
CA GLU A 20 -1.41 20.14 -3.14
C GLU A 20 -0.52 20.07 -4.39
N ARG A 21 0.81 20.05 -4.20
CA ARG A 21 1.77 19.85 -5.29
C ARG A 21 1.60 18.45 -5.91
N LEU A 22 1.47 17.41 -5.09
CA LEU A 22 1.24 16.04 -5.58
C LEU A 22 -0.11 15.89 -6.27
N VAL A 23 -1.15 16.59 -5.78
CA VAL A 23 -2.46 16.62 -6.44
C VAL A 23 -2.32 17.21 -7.85
N ARG A 24 -1.66 18.37 -8.01
CA ARG A 24 -1.40 18.97 -9.34
C ARG A 24 -0.64 18.04 -10.26
N ILE A 25 0.42 17.39 -9.76
CA ILE A 25 1.15 16.39 -10.55
C ILE A 25 0.21 15.27 -11.01
N SER A 26 -0.68 14.78 -10.14
CA SER A 26 -1.61 13.71 -10.50
C SER A 26 -2.67 14.11 -11.53
N GLU A 27 -2.97 15.39 -11.66
CA GLU A 27 -3.88 15.96 -12.66
C GLU A 27 -3.21 16.23 -14.00
N GLU A 28 -1.93 16.63 -13.99
CA GLU A 28 -1.14 16.92 -15.19
C GLU A 28 -0.60 15.63 -15.85
N TRP A 29 -0.23 14.63 -15.06
CA TRP A 29 0.36 13.38 -15.52
C TRP A 29 -0.66 12.24 -15.49
N HIS A 30 -1.26 11.94 -16.64
CA HIS A 30 -2.25 10.86 -16.72
C HIS A 30 -1.60 9.48 -16.63
N PRO A 31 -2.16 8.57 -15.79
CA PRO A 31 -1.55 7.26 -15.56
C PRO A 31 -1.59 6.39 -16.82
N ASN A 32 -0.42 5.87 -17.18
CA ASN A 32 -0.24 4.80 -18.13
C ASN A 32 0.83 3.83 -17.60
N THR A 33 1.00 2.69 -18.25
CA THR A 33 1.93 1.66 -17.78
C THR A 33 3.36 2.18 -17.62
N GLU A 34 3.82 3.04 -18.55
CA GLU A 34 5.19 3.59 -18.54
C GLU A 34 5.40 4.53 -17.34
N LEU A 35 4.45 5.43 -17.08
CA LEU A 35 4.47 6.31 -15.91
C LEU A 35 4.45 5.53 -14.61
N LEU A 36 3.57 4.53 -14.48
CA LEU A 36 3.49 3.71 -13.28
C LEU A 36 4.79 2.93 -13.03
N GLN A 37 5.39 2.35 -14.08
CA GLN A 37 6.72 1.71 -14.00
C GLN A 37 7.81 2.69 -13.60
N HIS A 38 7.75 3.91 -14.13
CA HIS A 38 8.71 4.96 -13.79
C HIS A 38 8.62 5.34 -12.32
N LEU A 39 7.40 5.59 -11.80
CA LEU A 39 7.18 5.91 -10.38
C LEU A 39 7.63 4.78 -9.43
N VAL A 40 7.43 3.51 -9.82
CA VAL A 40 7.94 2.39 -9.03
C VAL A 40 9.47 2.41 -8.99
N ARG A 41 10.15 2.56 -10.15
CA ARG A 41 11.62 2.68 -10.21
C ARG A 41 12.13 3.87 -9.39
N PHE A 42 11.45 5.00 -9.47
CA PHE A 42 11.80 6.20 -8.70
C PHE A 42 11.70 5.93 -7.19
N ALA A 43 10.62 5.28 -6.74
CA ALA A 43 10.43 4.92 -5.34
C ALA A 43 11.42 3.85 -4.84
N GLU A 44 11.86 2.92 -5.71
CA GLU A 44 12.88 1.91 -5.39
C GLU A 44 14.28 2.51 -5.23
N SER A 45 14.61 3.53 -6.03
CA SER A 45 15.93 4.18 -6.00
C SER A 45 16.01 5.36 -5.03
N GLY A 46 14.86 5.87 -4.57
CA GLY A 46 14.74 7.02 -3.70
C GLY A 46 14.62 6.66 -2.23
N ASP A 47 14.80 7.65 -1.39
CA ASP A 47 14.56 7.60 0.04
C ASP A 47 13.80 8.86 0.50
N GLY A 48 13.52 8.97 1.79
CA GLY A 48 12.93 10.17 2.37
C GLY A 48 11.60 10.62 1.75
N HIS A 49 11.42 11.93 1.66
CA HIS A 49 10.18 12.54 1.17
C HIS A 49 9.92 12.32 -0.34
N PRO A 50 10.92 12.31 -1.24
CA PRO A 50 10.72 11.94 -2.63
C PRO A 50 10.06 10.57 -2.82
N GLN A 51 10.49 9.56 -2.06
CA GLN A 51 9.88 8.24 -2.05
C GLN A 51 8.42 8.29 -1.58
N VAL A 52 8.13 9.10 -0.53
CA VAL A 52 6.75 9.31 -0.05
C VAL A 52 5.88 9.92 -1.15
N GLY A 53 6.39 10.92 -1.86
CA GLY A 53 5.68 11.54 -3.00
C GLY A 53 5.35 10.54 -4.11
N ALA A 54 6.32 9.72 -4.52
CA ALA A 54 6.14 8.70 -5.55
C ALA A 54 5.11 7.63 -5.13
N THR A 55 5.19 7.12 -3.90
CA THR A 55 4.21 6.13 -3.39
C THR A 55 2.82 6.72 -3.21
N TRP A 56 2.72 8.02 -2.86
CA TRP A 56 1.44 8.74 -2.81
C TRP A 56 0.80 8.82 -4.20
N LEU A 57 1.57 9.17 -5.25
CA LEU A 57 1.08 9.20 -6.62
C LEU A 57 0.61 7.83 -7.12
N LEU A 58 1.37 6.77 -6.86
CA LEU A 58 0.97 5.40 -7.19
C LEU A 58 -0.39 5.04 -6.57
N LYS A 59 -0.56 5.33 -5.27
CA LYS A 59 -1.83 5.14 -4.57
C LYS A 59 -2.94 5.99 -5.19
N ARG A 60 -2.69 7.27 -5.45
CA ARG A 60 -3.66 8.18 -6.05
C ARG A 60 -4.13 7.71 -7.42
N TYR A 61 -3.21 7.25 -8.27
CA TYR A 61 -3.58 6.70 -9.58
C TYR A 61 -4.41 5.43 -9.48
N GLN A 62 -4.12 4.55 -8.52
CA GLN A 62 -4.99 3.40 -8.28
C GLN A 62 -6.39 3.81 -7.86
N GLU A 63 -6.53 4.78 -6.95
CA GLU A 63 -7.83 5.33 -6.49
C GLU A 63 -8.64 5.94 -7.63
N THR A 64 -7.98 6.48 -8.64
CA THR A 64 -8.60 7.03 -9.85
C THR A 64 -8.80 6.00 -10.97
N GLY A 65 -8.55 4.72 -10.71
CA GLY A 65 -8.87 3.61 -11.61
C GLY A 65 -7.72 3.09 -12.46
N ALA A 66 -6.48 3.54 -12.25
CA ALA A 66 -5.33 2.99 -12.97
C ALA A 66 -5.14 1.50 -12.66
N GLN A 67 -4.88 0.71 -13.70
CA GLN A 67 -4.66 -0.72 -13.60
C GLN A 67 -3.16 -1.02 -13.45
N PHE A 68 -2.85 -1.94 -12.56
CA PHE A 68 -1.48 -2.38 -12.29
C PHE A 68 -1.29 -3.80 -12.83
N PRO A 69 -0.50 -3.99 -13.90
CA PRO A 69 -0.16 -5.32 -14.41
C PRO A 69 0.57 -6.17 -13.36
N GLU A 70 0.37 -7.49 -13.40
CA GLU A 70 0.93 -8.41 -12.42
C GLU A 70 2.45 -8.24 -12.17
N PRO A 71 3.32 -8.05 -13.20
CA PRO A 71 4.74 -7.81 -12.95
C PRO A 71 5.02 -6.53 -12.15
N LEU A 72 4.18 -5.50 -12.33
CA LEU A 72 4.30 -4.26 -11.58
C LEU A 72 3.79 -4.42 -10.15
N VAL A 73 2.74 -5.20 -9.95
CA VAL A 73 2.26 -5.56 -8.61
C VAL A 73 3.34 -6.30 -7.82
N ALA A 74 4.03 -7.28 -8.42
CA ALA A 74 5.13 -7.98 -7.76
C ALA A 74 6.21 -7.00 -7.25
N ARG A 75 6.63 -6.04 -8.08
CA ARG A 75 7.59 -4.99 -7.69
C ARG A 75 7.06 -4.08 -6.58
N LEU A 76 5.78 -3.71 -6.60
CA LEU A 76 5.16 -2.93 -5.51
C LEU A 76 5.19 -3.70 -4.19
N LEU A 77 4.99 -5.02 -4.23
CA LEU A 77 5.04 -5.85 -3.03
C LEU A 77 6.47 -6.01 -2.49
N GLU A 78 7.48 -6.05 -3.35
CA GLU A 78 8.89 -5.98 -2.96
C GLU A 78 9.22 -4.62 -2.34
N LEU A 79 8.84 -3.53 -3.02
CA LEU A 79 9.03 -2.17 -2.51
C LEU A 79 8.38 -1.98 -1.13
N LEU A 80 7.19 -2.52 -0.90
CA LEU A 80 6.49 -2.47 0.38
C LEU A 80 7.34 -3.02 1.54
N THR A 81 8.21 -4.01 1.27
CA THR A 81 9.09 -4.61 2.30
C THR A 81 10.39 -3.84 2.51
N THR A 82 10.79 -2.98 1.57
CA THR A 82 12.07 -2.28 1.58
C THR A 82 11.98 -0.81 1.97
N VAL A 83 10.79 -0.18 1.85
CA VAL A 83 10.64 1.24 2.20
C VAL A 83 10.85 1.47 3.70
N ASP A 84 11.64 2.49 4.02
CA ASP A 84 11.95 2.85 5.42
C ASP A 84 10.88 3.77 6.03
N ARG A 85 10.35 4.69 5.24
CA ARG A 85 9.35 5.67 5.70
C ARG A 85 8.01 4.99 5.93
N TRP A 86 7.43 5.21 7.11
CA TRP A 86 6.11 4.67 7.45
C TRP A 86 4.99 5.20 6.52
N GLU A 87 5.12 6.43 6.03
CA GLU A 87 4.19 7.04 5.08
C GLU A 87 4.17 6.27 3.76
N SER A 88 5.36 5.97 3.21
CA SER A 88 5.49 5.16 2.00
C SER A 88 4.88 3.77 2.18
N ARG A 89 5.20 3.12 3.31
CA ARG A 89 4.62 1.81 3.66
C ARG A 89 3.11 1.87 3.77
N MET A 90 2.58 2.92 4.43
CA MET A 90 1.14 3.12 4.55
C MET A 90 0.46 3.27 3.18
N HIS A 91 1.02 4.08 2.26
CA HIS A 91 0.46 4.23 0.92
C HIS A 91 0.39 2.90 0.18
N LEU A 92 1.46 2.10 0.21
CA LEU A 92 1.50 0.79 -0.43
C LEU A 92 0.54 -0.22 0.22
N LEU A 93 0.43 -0.21 1.55
CA LEU A 93 -0.56 -1.02 2.27
C LEU A 93 -2.00 -0.65 1.91
N GLN A 94 -2.28 0.64 1.69
CA GLN A 94 -3.58 1.12 1.26
C GLN A 94 -3.97 0.63 -0.13
N MET A 95 -3.00 0.34 -0.98
CA MET A 95 -3.22 -0.20 -2.32
C MET A 95 -3.62 -1.67 -2.33
N LEU A 96 -3.21 -2.47 -1.33
CA LEU A 96 -3.39 -3.93 -1.32
C LEU A 96 -4.83 -4.42 -1.58
N PRO A 97 -5.89 -3.78 -1.03
CA PRO A 97 -7.26 -4.22 -1.29
C PRO A 97 -7.65 -4.21 -2.77
N GLY A 98 -7.08 -3.30 -3.56
CA GLY A 98 -7.36 -3.14 -4.99
C GLY A 98 -6.38 -3.85 -5.93
N LEU A 99 -5.30 -4.46 -5.42
CA LEU A 99 -4.30 -5.09 -6.26
C LEU A 99 -4.62 -6.58 -6.54
N PRO A 100 -4.32 -7.07 -7.77
CA PRO A 100 -4.32 -8.50 -8.09
C PRO A 100 -3.03 -9.14 -7.55
N ILE A 101 -3.02 -9.50 -6.26
CA ILE A 101 -1.82 -10.03 -5.59
C ILE A 101 -1.46 -11.40 -6.19
N PRO A 102 -0.25 -11.60 -6.76
CA PRO A 102 0.16 -12.88 -7.33
C PRO A 102 0.32 -13.96 -6.25
N ALA A 103 -0.01 -15.22 -6.59
CA ALA A 103 0.14 -16.34 -5.68
C ALA A 103 1.60 -16.56 -5.24
N SER A 104 2.55 -16.27 -6.12
CA SER A 104 3.99 -16.34 -5.84
C SER A 104 4.45 -15.38 -4.73
N CYS A 105 3.78 -14.24 -4.57
CA CYS A 105 4.11 -13.24 -3.55
C CYS A 105 3.33 -13.43 -2.24
N ALA A 106 2.28 -14.26 -2.24
CA ALA A 106 1.28 -14.28 -1.17
C ALA A 106 1.84 -14.75 0.18
N ASP A 107 2.72 -15.75 0.21
CA ASP A 107 3.32 -16.26 1.46
C ASP A 107 4.29 -15.25 2.08
N GLN A 108 5.15 -14.61 1.27
CA GLN A 108 6.08 -13.58 1.74
C GLN A 108 5.31 -12.36 2.25
N LEU A 109 4.31 -11.89 1.49
CA LEU A 109 3.46 -10.77 1.90
C LEU A 109 2.74 -11.06 3.21
N LYS A 110 2.20 -12.28 3.39
CA LYS A 110 1.57 -12.69 4.65
C LYS A 110 2.52 -12.54 5.83
N GLN A 111 3.77 -13.00 5.71
CA GLN A 111 4.76 -12.88 6.79
C GLN A 111 5.06 -11.43 7.14
N ALA A 112 5.26 -10.59 6.14
CA ALA A 112 5.48 -9.16 6.33
C ALA A 112 4.29 -8.48 7.04
N LEU A 113 3.06 -8.75 6.57
CA LEU A 113 1.84 -8.21 7.16
C LEU A 113 1.65 -8.65 8.63
N LEU A 114 1.92 -9.92 8.96
CA LEU A 114 1.90 -10.40 10.35
C LEU A 114 2.88 -9.62 11.22
N GLY A 115 4.10 -9.36 10.74
CA GLY A 115 5.07 -8.52 11.45
C GLY A 115 4.54 -7.11 11.70
N TRP A 116 3.92 -6.49 10.69
CA TRP A 116 3.41 -5.12 10.80
C TRP A 116 2.14 -4.99 11.65
N THR A 117 1.45 -6.05 12.00
CA THR A 117 0.41 -5.98 13.05
C THR A 117 0.98 -5.67 14.44
N LEU A 118 2.29 -5.77 14.63
CA LEU A 118 2.99 -5.45 15.87
C LEU A 118 3.63 -4.07 15.86
N GLU A 119 3.52 -3.32 14.76
CA GLU A 119 4.10 -1.98 14.60
C GLU A 119 3.54 -0.98 15.61
N ARG A 120 4.39 -0.05 16.08
CA ARG A 120 3.97 1.06 16.96
C ARG A 120 3.08 2.06 16.22
N ASN A 121 3.34 2.26 14.92
CA ASN A 121 2.55 3.16 14.10
C ASN A 121 1.18 2.55 13.82
N LEU A 122 0.13 3.18 14.35
CA LEU A 122 -1.25 2.70 14.27
C LEU A 122 -1.81 2.69 12.84
N PHE A 123 -1.32 3.57 11.96
CA PHE A 123 -1.74 3.57 10.56
C PHE A 123 -1.20 2.34 9.83
N VAL A 124 0.10 2.07 9.95
CA VAL A 124 0.72 0.86 9.38
C VAL A 124 0.02 -0.39 9.92
N ARG A 125 -0.17 -0.47 11.24
CA ARG A 125 -0.82 -1.61 11.90
C ARG A 125 -2.25 -1.83 11.41
N SER A 126 -3.05 -0.78 11.30
CA SER A 126 -4.44 -0.85 10.81
C SER A 126 -4.52 -1.39 9.38
N TRP A 127 -3.64 -0.91 8.51
CA TRP A 127 -3.63 -1.32 7.12
C TRP A 127 -2.98 -2.69 6.91
N ALA A 128 -2.08 -3.13 7.80
CA ALA A 128 -1.58 -4.51 7.82
C ALA A 128 -2.72 -5.52 8.06
N TYR A 129 -3.62 -5.25 8.99
CA TYR A 129 -4.83 -6.06 9.20
C TYR A 129 -5.74 -6.09 7.95
N SER A 130 -5.88 -4.95 7.26
CA SER A 130 -6.64 -4.91 5.99
C SER A 130 -5.99 -5.76 4.91
N GLY A 131 -4.66 -5.73 4.81
CA GLY A 131 -3.89 -6.58 3.89
C GLY A 131 -4.04 -8.07 4.20
N LEU A 132 -4.00 -8.47 5.48
CA LEU A 132 -4.26 -9.85 5.91
C LEU A 132 -5.67 -10.30 5.54
N HIS A 133 -6.67 -9.48 5.79
CA HIS A 133 -8.05 -9.76 5.37
C HIS A 133 -8.14 -9.98 3.85
N ARG A 134 -7.49 -9.13 3.05
CA ARG A 134 -7.43 -9.28 1.60
C ARG A 134 -6.80 -10.61 1.20
N LEU A 135 -5.67 -10.99 1.82
CA LEU A 135 -5.02 -12.29 1.55
C LEU A 135 -5.92 -13.48 1.91
N ALA A 136 -6.62 -13.44 3.04
CA ALA A 136 -7.55 -14.49 3.43
C ALA A 136 -8.75 -14.60 2.48
N SER A 137 -9.14 -13.49 1.85
CA SER A 137 -10.20 -13.45 0.83
C SER A 137 -9.75 -14.06 -0.49
N LEU A 138 -8.52 -13.74 -0.94
CA LEU A 138 -7.95 -14.24 -2.20
C LEU A 138 -7.47 -15.70 -2.10
N TYR A 139 -6.91 -16.07 -0.93
CA TYR A 139 -6.24 -17.35 -0.73
C TYR A 139 -6.81 -18.11 0.47
N PRO A 140 -7.81 -18.99 0.26
CA PRO A 140 -8.47 -19.75 1.34
C PRO A 140 -7.51 -20.50 2.27
N LYS A 141 -6.33 -20.91 1.76
CA LYS A 141 -5.28 -21.59 2.55
C LYS A 141 -4.82 -20.78 3.78
N PHE A 142 -4.96 -19.45 3.74
CA PHE A 142 -4.54 -18.58 4.85
C PHE A 142 -5.63 -18.29 5.87
N ARG A 143 -6.91 -18.62 5.58
CA ARG A 143 -8.05 -18.27 6.43
C ARG A 143 -7.94 -18.82 7.84
N ALA A 144 -7.52 -20.08 7.97
CA ALA A 144 -7.40 -20.74 9.28
C ALA A 144 -6.43 -20.03 10.23
N GLN A 145 -5.39 -19.39 9.69
CA GLN A 145 -4.42 -18.61 10.47
C GLN A 145 -4.87 -17.17 10.68
N ILE A 146 -5.42 -16.52 9.65
CA ILE A 146 -5.67 -15.08 9.65
C ILE A 146 -6.98 -14.75 10.38
N MET A 147 -8.06 -15.48 10.14
CA MET A 147 -9.37 -15.12 10.69
C MET A 147 -9.40 -15.05 12.22
N PRO A 148 -8.82 -16.02 12.96
CA PRO A 148 -8.76 -15.92 14.44
C PRO A 148 -7.97 -14.70 14.92
N LEU A 149 -6.93 -14.27 14.18
CA LEU A 149 -6.17 -13.07 14.50
C LEU A 149 -7.03 -11.80 14.32
N LEU A 150 -7.79 -11.71 13.22
CA LEU A 150 -8.68 -10.58 12.96
C LEU A 150 -9.80 -10.51 14.03
N GLU A 151 -10.38 -11.65 14.42
CA GLU A 151 -11.41 -11.69 15.46
C GLU A 151 -10.88 -11.19 16.81
N ARG A 152 -9.71 -11.65 17.25
CA ARG A 152 -9.06 -11.12 18.45
C ARG A 152 -8.81 -9.63 18.38
N ALA A 153 -8.32 -9.15 17.24
CA ALA A 153 -8.01 -7.74 17.05
C ALA A 153 -9.25 -6.83 17.17
N LYS A 154 -10.47 -7.33 16.94
CA LYS A 154 -11.74 -6.58 17.14
C LYS A 154 -11.94 -6.13 18.60
N THR A 155 -11.33 -6.81 19.56
CA THR A 155 -11.44 -6.52 20.99
C THR A 155 -10.16 -6.04 21.64
N GLU A 156 -9.02 -6.61 21.24
CA GLU A 156 -7.74 -6.39 21.91
C GLU A 156 -6.98 -5.15 21.38
N GLU A 157 -7.29 -4.70 20.17
CA GLU A 157 -6.58 -3.61 19.51
C GLU A 157 -7.06 -2.21 19.94
N SER A 158 -6.25 -1.18 19.59
CA SER A 158 -6.57 0.23 19.80
C SER A 158 -7.87 0.64 19.09
N ALA A 159 -8.53 1.69 19.56
CA ALA A 159 -9.80 2.16 19.00
C ALA A 159 -9.72 2.45 17.49
N SER A 160 -8.58 3.01 17.02
CA SER A 160 -8.36 3.32 15.60
C SER A 160 -8.23 2.07 14.74
N VAL A 161 -7.49 1.06 15.21
CA VAL A 161 -7.36 -0.24 14.52
C VAL A 161 -8.72 -0.95 14.49
N ARG A 162 -9.43 -0.99 15.60
CA ARG A 162 -10.80 -1.58 15.67
C ARG A 162 -11.78 -0.87 14.74
N ALA A 163 -11.68 0.47 14.61
CA ALA A 163 -12.49 1.22 13.66
C ALA A 163 -12.23 0.79 12.21
N ARG A 164 -10.98 0.52 11.85
CA ARG A 164 -10.62 0.01 10.53
C ARG A 164 -11.14 -1.42 10.31
N LEU A 165 -11.01 -2.29 11.30
CA LEU A 165 -11.49 -3.67 11.22
C LEU A 165 -13.00 -3.73 10.94
N ARG A 166 -13.81 -2.86 11.55
CA ARG A 166 -15.26 -2.76 11.28
C ARG A 166 -15.62 -2.41 9.83
N GLN A 167 -14.69 -1.84 9.08
CA GLN A 167 -14.90 -1.52 7.67
C GLN A 167 -14.58 -2.69 6.72
N LEU A 168 -14.02 -3.80 7.25
CA LEU A 168 -13.64 -4.94 6.43
C LEU A 168 -14.88 -5.80 6.08
N PRO A 169 -15.09 -6.11 4.78
CA PRO A 169 -16.28 -6.87 4.36
C PRO A 169 -16.35 -8.24 5.04
N GLY A 170 -17.52 -8.56 5.62
CA GLY A 170 -17.78 -9.89 6.20
C GLY A 170 -17.12 -10.15 7.56
N LEU A 171 -16.41 -9.17 8.14
CA LEU A 171 -15.87 -9.29 9.49
C LEU A 171 -16.90 -8.88 10.57
N ASP A 172 -17.91 -8.10 10.20
CA ASP A 172 -19.00 -7.62 11.10
C ASP A 172 -20.30 -8.44 10.98
N ARG A 173 -20.28 -9.67 10.44
CA ARG A 173 -21.48 -10.50 10.29
C ARG A 173 -21.84 -11.29 11.56
N ASP A 174 -21.76 -10.66 12.73
CA ASP A 174 -22.38 -11.13 13.96
C ASP A 174 -23.44 -10.11 14.43
N ARG A 175 -24.46 -9.91 13.56
CA ARG A 175 -25.77 -9.36 13.94
C ARG A 175 -26.90 -10.10 13.23
#